data_0348c7924d2ffe03cbf610514e7ff4f8
#
_entry.id   0348c7924d2ffe03cbf610514e7ff4f8
#
_cell.length_a   1.000
_cell.length_b   1.000
_cell.length_c   1.000
_cell.angle_alpha   90.00
_cell.angle_beta   90.00
_cell.angle_gamma   90.00
#
_symmetry.space_group_name_H-M   'P 1'
#
loop_
_entity.id
_entity.type
_entity.pdbx_description
1 polymer ?
#
loop_
_entity_poly.entity_id
_entity_poly.type
_entity_poly.pdbx_seq_one_letter_code
_entity_poly.pdbx_strand_id
1 'polypeptide(L)'
;MPKYVLRLTHPPDQCPTANAKTRKILVEGASAIPELAEKLKIKFLAGPLILGTEHDGIAVVEADSVETVQEFILQSGLVQWNSVRVSSARTLPEAIEEMKRVPPPLY
;
A
#
# COMPACT_ATOMS: atom_id res chain seq x y z
N MET A 1 13.38 -3.93 8.67
CA MET A 1 12.77 -4.22 7.35
C MET A 1 12.46 -2.92 6.63
N PRO A 2 12.61 -2.90 5.31
CA PRO A 2 12.21 -1.74 4.52
C PRO A 2 10.73 -1.39 4.69
N LYS A 3 10.44 -0.12 4.57
CA LYS A 3 9.07 0.40 4.66
C LYS A 3 8.59 0.86 3.29
N TYR A 4 7.32 0.67 3.04
CA TYR A 4 6.69 1.07 1.78
C TYR A 4 5.35 1.74 2.06
N VAL A 5 5.05 2.75 1.24
CA VAL A 5 3.72 3.38 1.24
C VAL A 5 2.98 2.88 0.01
N LEU A 6 1.79 2.34 0.22
CA LEU A 6 0.90 1.93 -0.84
C LEU A 6 -0.17 3.00 -1.00
N ARG A 7 -0.36 3.46 -2.23
CA ARG A 7 -1.46 4.35 -2.58
C ARG A 7 -2.31 3.66 -3.62
N LEU A 8 -3.60 3.54 -3.31
CA LEU A 8 -4.57 2.90 -4.18
C LEU A 8 -5.55 3.95 -4.65
N THR A 9 -5.75 4.04 -5.96
CA THR A 9 -6.72 4.96 -6.54
C THR A 9 -7.61 4.22 -7.52
N HIS A 10 -8.87 4.63 -7.61
CA HIS A 10 -9.81 4.07 -8.57
C HIS A 10 -10.77 5.16 -9.02
N PRO A 11 -11.30 5.05 -10.26
CA PRO A 11 -12.29 6.00 -10.72
C PRO A 11 -13.63 5.81 -9.98
N PRO A 12 -14.47 6.83 -9.90
CA PRO A 12 -15.74 6.75 -9.17
C PRO A 12 -16.64 5.59 -9.57
N ASP A 13 -16.66 5.22 -10.85
CA ASP A 13 -17.50 4.14 -11.36
C ASP A 13 -17.00 2.75 -10.94
N GLN A 14 -15.74 2.63 -10.48
CA GLN A 14 -15.18 1.40 -9.94
C GLN A 14 -15.20 1.36 -8.43
N CYS A 15 -15.65 2.43 -7.78
CA CYS A 15 -15.69 2.51 -6.33
C CYS A 15 -16.68 1.47 -5.76
N PRO A 16 -16.29 0.76 -4.69
CA PRO A 16 -17.20 -0.19 -4.04
C PRO A 16 -18.53 0.40 -3.58
N THR A 17 -18.60 1.72 -3.40
CA THR A 17 -19.86 2.38 -3.07
C THR A 17 -20.82 2.47 -4.26
N ALA A 18 -20.31 2.40 -5.48
CA ALA A 18 -21.09 2.56 -6.71
C ALA A 18 -21.08 1.34 -7.62
N ASN A 19 -20.18 0.40 -7.40
CA ASN A 19 -19.98 -0.75 -8.28
C ASN A 19 -20.15 -2.05 -7.50
N ALA A 20 -21.13 -2.85 -7.89
CA ALA A 20 -21.47 -4.08 -7.19
C ALA A 20 -20.37 -5.14 -7.29
N LYS A 21 -19.65 -5.21 -8.41
CA LYS A 21 -18.56 -6.19 -8.58
C LYS A 21 -17.39 -5.87 -7.67
N THR A 22 -16.96 -4.61 -7.64
CA THR A 22 -15.84 -4.20 -6.78
C THR A 22 -16.20 -4.31 -5.31
N ARG A 23 -17.45 -3.99 -4.96
CA ARG A 23 -17.93 -4.19 -3.59
C ARG A 23 -17.82 -5.66 -3.18
N LYS A 24 -18.24 -6.56 -4.03
CA LYS A 24 -18.17 -8.00 -3.75
C LYS A 24 -16.72 -8.45 -3.58
N ILE A 25 -15.82 -8.03 -4.47
CA ILE A 25 -14.40 -8.36 -4.38
C ILE A 25 -13.82 -7.87 -3.07
N LEU A 26 -14.08 -6.62 -2.69
CA LEU A 26 -13.56 -6.04 -1.46
C LEU A 26 -14.12 -6.74 -0.22
N VAL A 27 -15.43 -6.91 -0.14
CA VAL A 27 -16.08 -7.48 1.04
C VAL A 27 -15.67 -8.95 1.23
N GLU A 28 -15.65 -9.73 0.16
CA GLU A 28 -15.26 -11.13 0.24
C GLU A 28 -13.76 -11.32 0.45
N GLY A 29 -12.94 -10.43 -0.11
CA GLY A 29 -11.50 -10.51 -0.01
C GLY A 29 -10.91 -9.93 1.28
N ALA A 30 -11.62 -9.02 1.92
CA ALA A 30 -11.09 -8.28 3.08
C ALA A 30 -10.70 -9.20 4.23
N SER A 31 -11.47 -10.26 4.47
CA SER A 31 -11.19 -11.20 5.55
C SER A 31 -9.93 -12.03 5.33
N ALA A 32 -9.50 -12.17 4.07
CA ALA A 32 -8.29 -12.93 3.72
C ALA A 32 -7.00 -12.08 3.78
N ILE A 33 -7.13 -10.76 3.84
CA ILE A 33 -5.97 -9.86 3.84
C ILE A 33 -5.02 -10.11 5.02
N PRO A 34 -5.49 -10.22 6.28
CA PRO A 34 -4.58 -10.48 7.39
C PRO A 34 -3.79 -11.78 7.25
N GLU A 35 -4.43 -12.84 6.79
CA GLU A 35 -3.78 -14.13 6.58
C GLU A 35 -2.73 -14.06 5.46
N LEU A 36 -3.06 -13.38 4.36
CA LEU A 36 -2.14 -13.18 3.26
C LEU A 36 -0.93 -12.35 3.68
N ALA A 37 -1.15 -11.28 4.45
CA ALA A 37 -0.09 -10.45 4.98
C ALA A 37 0.86 -11.26 5.87
N GLU A 38 0.31 -12.11 6.74
CA GLU A 38 1.10 -12.99 7.58
C GLU A 38 1.93 -13.97 6.76
N LYS A 39 1.32 -14.58 5.76
CA LYS A 39 1.99 -15.52 4.86
C LYS A 39 3.17 -14.87 4.14
N LEU A 40 3.03 -13.64 3.70
CA LEU A 40 4.06 -12.90 2.99
C LEU A 40 4.97 -12.09 3.92
N LYS A 41 4.75 -12.20 5.24
CA LYS A 41 5.53 -11.48 6.26
C LYS A 41 5.48 -9.97 6.08
N ILE A 42 4.31 -9.46 5.76
CA ILE A 42 4.05 -8.04 5.63
C ILE A 42 3.40 -7.55 6.92
N LYS A 43 3.97 -6.51 7.50
CA LYS A 43 3.42 -5.88 8.70
C LYS A 43 2.83 -4.53 8.33
N PHE A 44 1.56 -4.32 8.64
CA PHE A 44 0.92 -3.02 8.48
C PHE A 44 1.30 -2.12 9.65
N LEU A 45 1.97 -1.01 9.35
CA LEU A 45 2.31 0.02 10.33
C LEU A 45 1.19 1.03 10.48
N ALA A 46 0.48 1.29 9.39
CA ALA A 46 -0.69 2.15 9.37
C ALA A 46 -1.62 1.73 8.24
N GLY A 47 -2.93 1.78 8.48
CA GLY A 47 -3.91 1.42 7.47
C GLY A 47 -4.15 -0.09 7.38
N PRO A 48 -4.85 -0.53 6.35
CA PRO A 48 -5.36 0.28 5.23
C PRO A 48 -6.36 1.35 5.68
N LEU A 49 -6.21 2.55 5.15
CA LEU A 49 -7.13 3.66 5.41
C LEU A 49 -7.86 4.00 4.11
N ILE A 50 -9.15 4.19 4.21
CA ILE A 50 -9.96 4.60 3.07
C ILE A 50 -10.15 6.11 3.13
N LEU A 51 -9.76 6.79 2.06
CA LEU A 51 -9.87 8.24 1.94
C LEU A 51 -11.18 8.56 1.23
N GLY A 52 -12.23 8.41 1.94
CA GLY A 52 -13.64 8.66 1.64
C GLY A 52 -14.02 9.16 0.24
N THR A 53 -14.14 10.47 0.12
CA THR A 53 -14.65 11.09 -1.11
C THR A 53 -13.61 11.20 -2.23
N GLU A 54 -12.36 10.85 -1.97
CA GLU A 54 -11.27 10.97 -2.93
C GLU A 54 -11.05 9.71 -3.74
N HIS A 55 -11.77 8.64 -3.44
CA HIS A 55 -11.63 7.33 -4.09
C HIS A 55 -10.21 6.79 -4.00
N ASP A 56 -9.57 7.00 -2.88
CA ASP A 56 -8.20 6.58 -2.61
C ASP A 56 -8.15 5.70 -1.38
N GLY A 57 -7.08 4.93 -1.30
CA GLY A 57 -6.69 4.22 -0.08
C GLY A 57 -5.21 4.41 0.15
N ILE A 58 -4.78 4.27 1.39
CA ILE A 58 -3.37 4.37 1.75
C ILE A 58 -3.03 3.36 2.84
N ALA A 59 -1.83 2.82 2.76
CA ALA A 59 -1.28 1.96 3.80
C ALA A 59 0.23 2.14 3.88
N VAL A 60 0.76 1.94 5.08
CA VAL A 60 2.22 1.91 5.29
C VAL A 60 2.55 0.52 5.82
N VAL A 61 3.48 -0.14 5.15
CA VAL A 61 3.85 -1.52 5.50
C VAL A 61 5.36 -1.68 5.64
N GLU A 62 5.76 -2.70 6.39
CA GLU A 62 7.10 -3.25 6.36
C GLU A 62 7.07 -4.57 5.61
N ALA A 63 8.06 -4.79 4.76
CA ALA A 63 8.22 -6.02 3.99
C ALA A 63 9.69 -6.23 3.64
N ASP A 64 10.05 -7.47 3.27
CA ASP A 64 11.42 -7.79 2.91
C ASP A 64 11.88 -7.05 1.64
N SER A 65 10.97 -6.87 0.69
CA SER A 65 11.31 -6.27 -0.61
C SER A 65 10.07 -5.69 -1.26
N VAL A 66 10.28 -4.86 -2.28
CA VAL A 66 9.17 -4.33 -3.08
C VAL A 66 8.43 -5.45 -3.82
N GLU A 67 9.14 -6.49 -4.22
CA GLU A 67 8.54 -7.65 -4.90
C GLU A 67 7.54 -8.35 -4.00
N THR A 68 7.82 -8.45 -2.72
CA THR A 68 6.89 -9.02 -1.74
C THR A 68 5.61 -8.18 -1.65
N VAL A 69 5.75 -6.86 -1.63
CA VAL A 69 4.61 -5.94 -1.63
C VAL A 69 3.78 -6.09 -2.90
N GLN A 70 4.44 -6.19 -4.04
CA GLN A 70 3.76 -6.40 -5.34
C GLN A 70 3.00 -7.72 -5.35
N GLU A 71 3.59 -8.78 -4.82
CA GLU A 71 2.91 -10.08 -4.70
C GLU A 71 1.65 -9.99 -3.84
N PHE A 72 1.74 -9.26 -2.74
CA PHE A 72 0.57 -9.00 -1.90
C PHE A 72 -0.54 -8.30 -2.66
N ILE A 73 -0.19 -7.27 -3.42
CA ILE A 73 -1.16 -6.50 -4.21
C ILE A 73 -1.84 -7.38 -5.25
N LEU A 74 -1.08 -8.25 -5.90
CA LEU A 74 -1.62 -9.19 -6.89
C LEU A 74 -2.54 -10.22 -6.24
N GLN A 75 -2.08 -10.87 -5.18
CA GLN A 75 -2.86 -11.94 -4.54
C GLN A 75 -4.09 -11.44 -3.79
N SER A 76 -4.05 -10.21 -3.29
CA SER A 76 -5.19 -9.63 -2.58
C SER A 76 -6.35 -9.24 -3.51
N GLY A 77 -6.10 -9.16 -4.81
CA GLY A 77 -7.09 -8.73 -5.77
C GLY A 77 -7.27 -7.20 -5.86
N LEU A 78 -6.53 -6.45 -5.06
CA LEU A 78 -6.65 -4.98 -5.06
C LEU A 78 -6.34 -4.37 -6.41
N VAL A 79 -5.41 -4.96 -7.16
CA VAL A 79 -5.03 -4.48 -8.49
C VAL A 79 -6.14 -4.63 -9.52
N GLN A 80 -7.14 -5.46 -9.25
CA GLN A 80 -8.24 -5.70 -10.20
C GLN A 80 -9.11 -4.46 -10.41
N TRP A 81 -9.16 -3.56 -9.43
CA TRP A 81 -10.01 -2.37 -9.51
C TRP A 81 -9.33 -1.09 -9.03
N ASN A 82 -8.06 -1.15 -8.71
CA ASN A 82 -7.26 0.02 -8.31
C ASN A 82 -6.02 0.13 -9.16
N SER A 83 -5.58 1.36 -9.37
CA SER A 83 -4.20 1.65 -9.70
C SER A 83 -3.43 1.71 -8.38
N VAL A 84 -2.32 1.00 -8.28
CA VAL A 84 -1.56 0.93 -7.03
C VAL A 84 -0.17 1.50 -7.25
N ARG A 85 0.21 2.46 -6.42
CA ARG A 85 1.57 2.99 -6.36
C ARG A 85 2.25 2.47 -5.11
N VAL A 86 3.48 2.00 -5.26
CA VAL A 86 4.30 1.55 -4.16
C VAL A 86 5.55 2.43 -4.12
N SER A 87 5.76 3.11 -3.00
CA SER A 87 6.93 3.96 -2.81
C SER A 87 7.71 3.47 -1.61
N SER A 88 9.03 3.42 -1.71
CA SER A 88 9.84 3.19 -0.53
C SER A 88 9.73 4.39 0.40
N ALA A 89 9.75 4.13 1.71
CA ALA A 89 9.56 5.16 2.71
C ALA A 89 10.62 5.04 3.80
N ARG A 90 10.95 6.16 4.40
CA ARG A 90 11.87 6.23 5.52
C ARG A 90 11.30 7.16 6.58
N THR A 91 11.60 6.86 7.82
CA THR A 91 11.31 7.82 8.89
C THR A 91 12.23 9.04 8.76
N LEU A 92 11.86 10.14 9.39
CA LEU A 92 12.72 11.33 9.36
C LEU A 92 14.11 11.07 9.93
N PRO A 93 14.28 10.35 11.07
CA PRO A 93 15.62 9.99 11.55
C PRO A 93 16.42 9.17 10.53
N GLU A 94 15.78 8.22 9.84
CA GLU A 94 16.45 7.43 8.81
C GLU A 94 16.90 8.30 7.64
N ALA A 95 16.05 9.22 7.21
CA ALA A 95 16.38 10.16 6.14
C ALA A 95 17.55 11.08 6.51
N ILE A 96 17.57 11.55 7.75
CA ILE A 96 18.67 12.39 8.25
C ILE A 96 19.99 11.60 8.22
N GLU A 97 19.98 10.34 8.63
CA GLU A 97 21.19 9.50 8.59
C GLU A 97 21.68 9.30 7.15
N GLU A 98 20.77 9.14 6.21
CA GLU A 98 21.15 9.05 4.79
C GLU A 98 21.79 10.34 4.29
N MET A 99 21.24 11.48 4.69
CA MET A 99 21.78 12.79 4.26
C MET A 99 23.21 13.00 4.73
N LYS A 100 23.60 12.42 5.86
CA LYS A 100 24.98 12.49 6.36
C LYS A 100 25.96 11.72 5.48
N ARG A 101 25.48 10.78 4.68
CA ARG A 101 26.32 9.94 3.83
C ARG A 101 26.41 10.39 2.39
N VAL A 102 25.62 11.38 2.01
CA VAL A 102 25.64 11.90 0.64
C VAL A 102 26.54 13.14 0.56
N PRO A 103 27.03 13.50 -0.64
CA PRO A 103 27.84 14.71 -0.81
C PRO A 103 27.09 15.95 -0.36
N PRO A 104 27.82 16.97 0.13
CA PRO A 104 27.17 18.22 0.53
C PRO A 104 26.47 18.90 -0.67
N PRO A 105 25.38 19.64 -0.41
CA PRO A 105 24.67 20.36 -1.47
C PRO A 105 25.60 21.36 -2.18
N LEU A 106 25.28 21.62 -3.43
CA LEU A 106 26.02 22.63 -4.21
C LEU A 106 25.72 24.08 -3.77
N TYR A 107 24.62 24.27 -3.08
CA TYR A 107 24.21 25.60 -2.59
C TYR A 107 23.88 25.51 -1.10
#